data_d320d55f41e93ee2a26ee06de0781b5c
#
_entry.id   d320d55f41e93ee2a26ee06de0781b5c
#
_cell.length_a   1.000
_cell.length_b   1.000
_cell.length_c   1.000
_cell.angle_alpha   90.00
_cell.angle_beta   90.00
_cell.angle_gamma   90.00
#
_symmetry.space_group_name_H-M   'P 1'
#
loop_
_entity.id
_entity.type
_entity.pdbx_description
1 polymer ?
#
loop_
_entity_poly.entity_id
_entity_poly.type
_entity_poly.pdbx_seq_one_letter_code
_entity_poly.pdbx_strand_id
1 'polypeptide(L)'
;MREENKMEKFYKLTSQQKSLWILKDTDNGSYNIPVLLEITGNFNTKKLIDSVENVYNNTAILRSNFTIDENGNPIVKLLDTDTLTLNVVNVEDKSNMQNIIDKLVMKKFDLDNSEPLMRGGIFINGDKGYLLLVFHHLIMDEWSTKVFLDRVFNNYSNNKAVPSDDTYLGYGDKDISGSSEGYWKEYLKDANYVLNLPTYKQRENRQKHVGDRVYFKVNHDIKQKIENFAKNHGYTPYMIYYSIFVLLLGRYANQKDIIVGTLFANRLRQKFMDSIGYYAATLPIRTIFGEKATFKTLFNDVKKNIIDVLGHSNKSLDEIVKKVNPPRDTRYNPLVQVLFVYQNVHFEG
;
A
#
# COMPACT_ATOMS: atom_id res chain seq x y z
N MET A 1 -9.38 16.47 -43.07
CA MET A 1 -9.36 15.48 -41.95
C MET A 1 -9.61 16.27 -40.69
N ARG A 2 -10.72 16.01 -40.01
CA ARG A 2 -10.99 16.65 -38.73
C ARG A 2 -10.10 15.93 -37.69
N GLU A 3 -9.16 16.65 -37.08
CA GLU A 3 -8.55 16.20 -35.82
C GLU A 3 -9.68 16.01 -34.82
N GLU A 4 -9.98 14.78 -34.48
CA GLU A 4 -10.83 14.49 -33.31
C GLU A 4 -10.06 15.00 -32.09
N ASN A 5 -10.50 16.14 -31.55
CA ASN A 5 -10.08 16.62 -30.24
C ASN A 5 -10.39 15.51 -29.23
N LYS A 6 -9.39 14.65 -28.93
CA LYS A 6 -9.45 13.72 -27.82
C LYS A 6 -9.62 14.56 -26.56
N MET A 7 -10.85 14.64 -26.03
CA MET A 7 -11.10 15.31 -24.76
C MET A 7 -10.27 14.64 -23.69
N GLU A 8 -9.32 15.36 -23.12
CA GLU A 8 -8.54 14.91 -21.97
C GLU A 8 -9.51 14.52 -20.83
N LYS A 9 -9.38 13.32 -20.30
CA LYS A 9 -10.22 12.83 -19.20
C LYS A 9 -9.53 13.08 -17.88
N PHE A 10 -10.20 13.81 -17.00
CA PHE A 10 -9.72 14.12 -15.67
C PHE A 10 -10.59 13.44 -14.60
N TYR A 11 -9.96 13.02 -13.51
CA TYR A 11 -10.61 12.33 -12.40
C TYR A 11 -10.12 12.91 -11.07
N LYS A 12 -10.97 12.83 -10.04
CA LYS A 12 -10.60 13.26 -8.69
C LYS A 12 -9.69 12.24 -8.02
N LEU A 13 -8.74 12.74 -7.23
CA LEU A 13 -7.93 11.90 -6.37
C LEU A 13 -8.77 11.26 -5.27
N THR A 14 -8.43 10.01 -4.92
CA THR A 14 -8.91 9.39 -3.68
C THR A 14 -8.34 10.11 -2.44
N SER A 15 -8.93 9.89 -1.27
CA SER A 15 -8.40 10.42 0.00
C SER A 15 -6.96 9.99 0.25
N GLN A 16 -6.63 8.72 -0.06
CA GLN A 16 -5.28 8.18 0.08
C GLN A 16 -4.30 8.87 -0.88
N GLN A 17 -4.68 9.05 -2.13
CA GLN A 17 -3.87 9.77 -3.11
C GLN A 17 -3.64 11.23 -2.71
N LYS A 18 -4.66 11.92 -2.20
CA LYS A 18 -4.52 13.32 -1.71
C LYS A 18 -3.50 13.44 -0.59
N SER A 19 -3.52 12.51 0.38
CA SER A 19 -2.54 12.49 1.47
C SER A 19 -1.11 12.31 0.96
N LEU A 20 -0.91 11.46 -0.03
CA LEU A 20 0.40 11.22 -0.60
C LEU A 20 0.85 12.38 -1.52
N TRP A 21 -0.09 12.97 -2.27
CA TRP A 21 0.18 14.13 -3.12
C TRP A 21 0.71 15.35 -2.36
N ILE A 22 0.22 15.60 -1.15
CA ILE A 22 0.70 16.70 -0.28
C ILE A 22 2.18 16.56 0.04
N LEU A 23 2.72 15.35 0.04
CA LEU A 23 4.11 15.04 0.35
C LEU A 23 5.04 15.04 -0.89
N LYS A 24 4.52 15.34 -2.08
CA LYS A 24 5.26 15.24 -3.35
C LYS A 24 6.58 16.03 -3.36
N ASP A 25 6.61 17.22 -2.74
CA ASP A 25 7.79 18.07 -2.75
C ASP A 25 8.90 17.58 -1.79
N THR A 26 8.52 16.77 -0.80
CA THR A 26 9.44 16.15 0.15
C THR A 26 9.85 14.73 -0.22
N ASP A 27 9.23 14.18 -1.27
CA ASP A 27 9.56 12.84 -1.78
C ASP A 27 10.96 12.82 -2.40
N ASN A 28 11.76 11.88 -1.96
CA ASN A 28 13.11 11.59 -2.45
C ASN A 28 13.23 10.18 -3.06
N GLY A 29 12.11 9.62 -3.52
CA GLY A 29 11.99 8.23 -3.98
C GLY A 29 11.49 7.26 -2.90
N SER A 30 11.13 7.75 -1.72
CA SER A 30 10.61 6.93 -0.61
C SER A 30 9.27 6.27 -0.92
N TYR A 31 8.53 6.81 -1.88
CA TYR A 31 7.24 6.28 -2.34
C TYR A 31 7.35 5.42 -3.60
N ASN A 32 8.57 5.04 -3.97
CA ASN A 32 8.79 4.08 -5.03
C ASN A 32 8.58 2.64 -4.52
N ILE A 33 7.83 1.85 -5.27
CA ILE A 33 7.58 0.44 -5.01
C ILE A 33 8.41 -0.38 -6.00
N PRO A 34 9.58 -0.89 -5.61
CA PRO A 34 10.38 -1.74 -6.48
C PRO A 34 9.87 -3.19 -6.41
N VAL A 35 9.80 -3.81 -7.57
CA VAL A 35 9.55 -5.25 -7.75
C VAL A 35 10.69 -5.82 -8.58
N LEU A 36 11.51 -6.65 -7.98
CA LEU A 36 12.61 -7.34 -8.66
C LEU A 36 12.35 -8.84 -8.65
N LEU A 37 12.26 -9.43 -9.84
CA LEU A 37 12.02 -10.85 -10.02
C LEU A 37 13.21 -11.49 -10.73
N GLU A 38 13.75 -12.56 -10.18
CA GLU A 38 14.71 -13.42 -10.87
C GLU A 38 13.95 -14.41 -11.76
N ILE A 39 14.36 -14.51 -13.00
CA ILE A 39 13.79 -15.43 -13.99
C ILE A 39 14.85 -16.47 -14.31
N THR A 40 14.49 -17.73 -14.14
CA THR A 40 15.36 -18.87 -14.41
C THR A 40 14.83 -19.70 -15.57
N GLY A 41 15.72 -20.39 -16.25
CA GLY A 41 15.38 -21.21 -17.44
C GLY A 41 15.22 -20.38 -18.71
N ASN A 42 14.72 -21.02 -19.77
CA ASN A 42 14.53 -20.36 -21.05
C ASN A 42 13.31 -19.46 -21.03
N PHE A 43 13.51 -18.17 -21.25
CA PHE A 43 12.43 -17.18 -21.36
C PHE A 43 12.60 -16.33 -22.61
N ASN A 44 11.48 -15.85 -23.14
CA ASN A 44 11.45 -14.96 -24.27
C ASN A 44 11.33 -13.51 -23.80
N THR A 45 12.44 -12.78 -23.85
CA THR A 45 12.55 -11.39 -23.40
C THR A 45 11.52 -10.48 -24.09
N LYS A 46 11.37 -10.60 -25.41
CA LYS A 46 10.41 -9.81 -26.17
C LYS A 46 8.97 -10.08 -25.71
N LYS A 47 8.59 -11.35 -25.61
CA LYS A 47 7.25 -11.75 -25.14
C LYS A 47 6.97 -11.24 -23.71
N LEU A 48 8.00 -11.21 -22.85
CA LEU A 48 7.86 -10.68 -21.50
C LEU A 48 7.62 -9.16 -21.51
N ILE A 49 8.38 -8.42 -22.34
CA ILE A 49 8.15 -6.98 -22.53
C ILE A 49 6.74 -6.74 -23.05
N ASP A 50 6.35 -7.41 -24.13
CA ASP A 50 5.02 -7.28 -24.75
C ASP A 50 3.92 -7.56 -23.70
N SER A 51 4.14 -8.52 -22.78
CA SER A 51 3.17 -8.86 -21.72
C SER A 51 3.06 -7.76 -20.66
N VAL A 52 4.16 -7.15 -20.27
CA VAL A 52 4.17 -6.01 -19.33
C VAL A 52 3.48 -4.80 -19.97
N GLU A 53 3.82 -4.48 -21.21
CA GLU A 53 3.22 -3.37 -21.98
C GLU A 53 1.72 -3.59 -22.21
N ASN A 54 1.30 -4.82 -22.47
CA ASN A 54 -0.12 -5.16 -22.59
C ASN A 54 -0.89 -4.86 -21.30
N VAL A 55 -0.34 -5.20 -20.12
CA VAL A 55 -0.99 -4.89 -18.84
C VAL A 55 -0.99 -3.38 -18.59
N TYR A 56 0.12 -2.70 -18.88
CA TYR A 56 0.21 -1.24 -18.78
C TYR A 56 -0.83 -0.56 -19.67
N ASN A 57 -0.90 -0.91 -20.93
CA ASN A 57 -1.79 -0.29 -21.92
C ASN A 57 -3.28 -0.56 -21.65
N ASN A 58 -3.62 -1.67 -21.02
CA ASN A 58 -4.99 -2.01 -20.67
C ASN A 58 -5.40 -1.55 -19.26
N THR A 59 -4.53 -0.88 -18.51
CA THR A 59 -4.81 -0.45 -17.13
C THR A 59 -4.73 1.08 -17.04
N ALA A 60 -5.87 1.72 -16.93
CA ALA A 60 -5.96 3.18 -17.05
C ALA A 60 -5.14 3.94 -15.98
N ILE A 61 -5.13 3.48 -14.72
CA ILE A 61 -4.35 4.15 -13.65
C ILE A 61 -2.84 4.08 -13.89
N LEU A 62 -2.33 3.02 -14.53
CA LEU A 62 -0.91 2.91 -14.86
C LEU A 62 -0.50 3.92 -15.94
N ARG A 63 -1.43 4.28 -16.82
CA ARG A 63 -1.29 5.31 -17.86
C ARG A 63 -1.78 6.67 -17.38
N SER A 64 -1.67 6.95 -16.09
CA SER A 64 -2.12 8.21 -15.52
C SER A 64 -0.95 8.94 -14.89
N ASN A 65 -1.04 10.26 -14.92
CA ASN A 65 -0.20 11.17 -14.13
C ASN A 65 -1.11 12.15 -13.37
N PHE A 66 -0.53 13.04 -12.63
CA PHE A 66 -1.23 13.94 -11.73
C PHE A 66 -0.92 15.38 -12.13
N THR A 67 -1.91 16.24 -11.99
CA THR A 67 -1.77 17.68 -12.28
C THR A 67 -2.70 18.45 -11.36
N ILE A 68 -2.76 19.75 -11.51
CA ILE A 68 -3.70 20.62 -10.77
C ILE A 68 -4.73 21.21 -11.74
N ASP A 69 -5.96 21.32 -11.29
CA ASP A 69 -7.03 22.01 -12.03
C ASP A 69 -6.90 23.54 -11.92
N GLU A 70 -7.78 24.27 -12.59
CA GLU A 70 -7.83 25.74 -12.57
C GLU A 70 -8.06 26.33 -11.17
N ASN A 71 -8.60 25.54 -10.24
CA ASN A 71 -8.83 25.92 -8.85
C ASN A 71 -7.69 25.51 -7.91
N GLY A 72 -6.60 24.94 -8.45
CA GLY A 72 -5.45 24.46 -7.67
C GLY A 72 -5.67 23.09 -7.01
N ASN A 73 -6.73 22.35 -7.36
CA ASN A 73 -6.94 21.01 -6.81
C ASN A 73 -6.19 19.96 -7.61
N PRO A 74 -5.61 18.95 -6.95
CA PRO A 74 -4.97 17.85 -7.66
C PRO A 74 -6.00 16.96 -8.36
N ILE A 75 -5.72 16.64 -9.60
CA ILE A 75 -6.54 15.77 -10.46
C ILE A 75 -5.67 14.73 -11.16
N VAL A 76 -6.28 13.60 -11.53
CA VAL A 76 -5.63 12.55 -12.33
C VAL A 76 -5.87 12.85 -13.80
N LYS A 77 -4.79 12.86 -14.58
CA LYS A 77 -4.78 13.01 -16.04
C LYS A 77 -4.41 11.68 -16.69
N LEU A 78 -5.20 11.21 -17.65
CA LEU A 78 -4.90 10.03 -18.42
C LEU A 78 -3.88 10.39 -19.54
N LEU A 79 -2.80 9.59 -19.64
CA LEU A 79 -1.78 9.71 -20.68
C LEU A 79 -2.13 8.84 -21.90
N ASP A 80 -1.50 9.15 -23.03
CA ASP A 80 -1.55 8.29 -24.22
C ASP A 80 -0.84 6.93 -23.97
N THR A 81 -1.14 5.92 -24.80
CA THR A 81 -0.77 4.51 -24.51
C THR A 81 0.72 4.21 -24.69
N ASP A 82 1.44 4.88 -25.57
CA ASP A 82 2.77 4.46 -26.04
C ASP A 82 3.96 5.08 -25.28
N THR A 83 3.80 5.32 -23.98
CA THR A 83 4.81 6.05 -23.17
C THR A 83 5.72 5.17 -22.32
N LEU A 84 5.39 3.88 -22.11
CA LEU A 84 6.23 2.96 -21.34
C LEU A 84 7.31 2.34 -22.24
N THR A 85 8.57 2.44 -21.81
CA THR A 85 9.69 1.76 -22.46
C THR A 85 10.44 0.91 -21.46
N LEU A 86 10.56 -0.38 -21.75
CA LEU A 86 11.37 -1.32 -20.98
C LEU A 86 12.63 -1.68 -21.73
N ASN A 87 13.78 -1.32 -21.21
CA ASN A 87 15.07 -1.60 -21.82
C ASN A 87 15.60 -2.98 -21.39
N VAL A 88 16.28 -3.65 -22.32
CA VAL A 88 17.04 -4.87 -22.03
C VAL A 88 18.51 -4.49 -21.89
N VAL A 89 19.11 -4.84 -20.75
CA VAL A 89 20.49 -4.53 -20.42
C VAL A 89 21.25 -5.84 -20.14
N ASN A 90 22.27 -6.14 -20.95
CA ASN A 90 23.19 -7.22 -20.65
C ASN A 90 24.21 -6.74 -19.60
N VAL A 91 24.36 -7.49 -18.53
CA VAL A 91 25.21 -7.11 -17.39
C VAL A 91 26.15 -8.28 -17.09
N GLU A 92 27.44 -8.03 -17.19
CA GLU A 92 28.47 -9.06 -16.92
C GLU A 92 28.72 -9.26 -15.42
N ASP A 93 28.58 -8.17 -14.64
CA ASP A 93 28.87 -8.17 -13.20
C ASP A 93 27.62 -7.84 -12.36
N LYS A 94 27.37 -8.67 -11.35
CA LYS A 94 26.24 -8.49 -10.41
C LYS A 94 26.33 -7.19 -9.61
N SER A 95 27.52 -6.71 -9.28
CA SER A 95 27.68 -5.45 -8.55
C SER A 95 27.29 -4.26 -9.41
N ASN A 96 27.63 -4.28 -10.70
CA ASN A 96 27.18 -3.27 -11.65
C ASN A 96 25.67 -3.31 -11.85
N MET A 97 25.07 -4.52 -11.92
CA MET A 97 23.62 -4.67 -11.99
C MET A 97 22.94 -4.04 -10.77
N GLN A 98 23.43 -4.34 -9.55
CA GLN A 98 22.85 -3.77 -8.33
C GLN A 98 22.92 -2.25 -8.33
N ASN A 99 24.04 -1.67 -8.75
CA ASN A 99 24.17 -0.21 -8.84
C ASN A 99 23.17 0.43 -9.82
N ILE A 100 22.88 -0.24 -10.94
CA ILE A 100 21.88 0.25 -11.91
C ILE A 100 20.48 0.14 -11.32
N ILE A 101 20.17 -0.99 -10.67
CA ILE A 101 18.89 -1.22 -9.99
C ILE A 101 18.66 -0.16 -8.91
N ASP A 102 19.64 0.08 -8.04
CA ASP A 102 19.54 1.05 -6.95
C ASP A 102 19.27 2.47 -7.48
N LYS A 103 19.96 2.86 -8.56
CA LYS A 103 19.72 4.16 -9.21
C LYS A 103 18.30 4.26 -9.77
N LEU A 104 17.79 3.20 -10.40
CA LEU A 104 16.43 3.18 -10.94
C LEU A 104 15.38 3.20 -9.81
N VAL A 105 15.62 2.47 -8.73
CA VAL A 105 14.72 2.39 -7.58
C VAL A 105 14.65 3.73 -6.86
N MET A 106 15.81 4.38 -6.63
CA MET A 106 15.88 5.63 -5.86
C MET A 106 15.55 6.90 -6.69
N LYS A 107 15.52 6.79 -8.03
CA LYS A 107 15.18 7.94 -8.87
C LYS A 107 13.76 8.41 -8.54
N LYS A 108 13.58 9.67 -8.17
CA LYS A 108 12.27 10.29 -7.96
C LYS A 108 11.44 10.24 -9.27
N PHE A 109 10.13 10.02 -9.14
CA PHE A 109 9.20 10.26 -10.24
C PHE A 109 8.84 11.74 -10.31
N ASP A 110 8.74 12.27 -11.50
CA ASP A 110 8.27 13.63 -11.72
C ASP A 110 6.75 13.61 -11.85
N LEU A 111 6.08 14.15 -10.84
CA LEU A 111 4.62 14.20 -10.79
C LEU A 111 4.04 15.41 -11.52
N ASP A 112 4.86 16.38 -11.89
CA ASP A 112 4.41 17.61 -12.57
C ASP A 112 4.54 17.50 -14.11
N ASN A 113 5.29 16.50 -14.60
CA ASN A 113 5.41 16.20 -16.03
C ASN A 113 4.55 15.02 -16.45
N SER A 114 4.20 14.96 -17.74
CA SER A 114 3.38 13.87 -18.31
C SER A 114 4.20 12.59 -18.55
N GLU A 115 5.02 12.19 -17.57
CA GLU A 115 5.78 10.93 -17.62
C GLU A 115 5.01 9.81 -16.92
N PRO A 116 5.16 8.55 -17.37
CA PRO A 116 4.60 7.39 -16.68
C PRO A 116 5.10 7.29 -15.23
N LEU A 117 4.22 6.94 -14.31
CA LEU A 117 4.58 6.65 -12.92
C LEU A 117 5.01 5.18 -12.71
N MET A 118 5.40 4.56 -13.79
CA MET A 118 5.99 3.23 -13.85
C MET A 118 7.23 3.27 -14.73
N ARG A 119 8.30 2.59 -14.33
CA ARG A 119 9.51 2.35 -15.11
C ARG A 119 10.08 0.99 -14.79
N GLY A 120 10.99 0.50 -15.61
CA GLY A 120 11.65 -0.77 -15.37
C GLY A 120 12.57 -1.18 -16.48
N GLY A 121 12.99 -2.45 -16.44
CA GLY A 121 13.83 -3.06 -17.46
C GLY A 121 14.10 -4.53 -17.17
N ILE A 122 14.69 -5.20 -18.14
CA ILE A 122 15.15 -6.59 -18.02
C ILE A 122 16.67 -6.57 -18.02
N PHE A 123 17.26 -7.17 -16.99
CA PHE A 123 18.71 -7.35 -16.89
C PHE A 123 19.04 -8.81 -17.15
N ILE A 124 20.01 -9.05 -18.03
CA ILE A 124 20.48 -10.40 -18.38
C ILE A 124 21.89 -10.56 -17.86
N ASN A 125 22.10 -11.59 -17.02
CA ASN A 125 23.38 -11.96 -16.47
C ASN A 125 23.60 -13.47 -16.67
N GLY A 126 24.34 -13.81 -17.72
CA GLY A 126 24.51 -15.20 -18.13
C GLY A 126 23.20 -15.87 -18.53
N ASP A 127 22.83 -16.93 -17.84
CA ASP A 127 21.60 -17.71 -18.04
C ASP A 127 20.41 -17.22 -17.21
N LYS A 128 20.60 -16.15 -16.45
CA LYS A 128 19.56 -15.57 -15.60
C LYS A 128 19.04 -14.24 -16.14
N GLY A 129 17.74 -14.07 -16.04
CA GLY A 129 17.08 -12.80 -16.27
C GLY A 129 16.57 -12.18 -14.96
N TYR A 130 16.50 -10.87 -14.95
CA TYR A 130 15.92 -10.12 -13.83
C TYR A 130 14.97 -9.07 -14.39
N LEU A 131 13.70 -9.17 -14.02
CA LEU A 131 12.71 -8.14 -14.33
C LEU A 131 12.63 -7.16 -13.17
N LEU A 132 13.04 -5.92 -13.39
CA LEU A 132 12.81 -4.82 -12.45
C LEU A 132 11.63 -3.99 -12.93
N LEU A 133 10.67 -3.78 -12.05
CA LEU A 133 9.58 -2.81 -12.21
C LEU A 133 9.59 -1.88 -11.00
N VAL A 134 9.41 -0.59 -11.22
CA VAL A 134 9.33 0.42 -10.18
C VAL A 134 8.08 1.24 -10.42
N PHE A 135 7.20 1.29 -9.45
CA PHE A 135 5.95 2.04 -9.51
C PHE A 135 5.98 3.17 -8.48
N HIS A 136 5.32 4.27 -8.77
CA HIS A 136 5.02 5.25 -7.72
C HIS A 136 3.78 4.82 -6.91
N HIS A 137 3.81 5.02 -5.60
CA HIS A 137 2.73 4.57 -4.71
C HIS A 137 1.36 5.22 -4.99
N LEU A 138 1.32 6.37 -5.71
CA LEU A 138 0.06 6.99 -6.15
C LEU A 138 -0.79 6.13 -7.10
N ILE A 139 -0.17 5.16 -7.79
CA ILE A 139 -0.84 4.31 -8.79
C ILE A 139 -0.89 2.83 -8.40
N MET A 140 -0.22 2.44 -7.30
CA MET A 140 0.01 1.03 -6.96
C MET A 140 0.00 0.80 -5.45
N ASP A 141 -0.53 -0.34 -5.03
CA ASP A 141 -0.35 -0.92 -3.71
C ASP A 141 0.13 -2.39 -3.83
N GLU A 142 0.41 -3.04 -2.69
CA GLU A 142 0.91 -4.42 -2.67
C GLU A 142 -0.07 -5.41 -3.32
N TRP A 143 -1.37 -5.28 -3.03
CA TRP A 143 -2.39 -6.13 -3.66
C TRP A 143 -2.42 -5.95 -5.18
N SER A 144 -2.38 -4.70 -5.62
CA SER A 144 -2.30 -4.34 -7.05
C SER A 144 -1.06 -4.89 -7.73
N THR A 145 0.07 -4.92 -7.01
CA THR A 145 1.31 -5.52 -7.52
C THR A 145 1.10 -7.00 -7.85
N LYS A 146 0.41 -7.76 -6.96
CA LYS A 146 0.05 -9.14 -7.26
C LYS A 146 -0.86 -9.25 -8.48
N VAL A 147 -1.92 -8.46 -8.53
CA VAL A 147 -2.85 -8.46 -9.68
C VAL A 147 -2.10 -8.15 -10.99
N PHE A 148 -1.19 -7.18 -10.95
CA PHE A 148 -0.36 -6.82 -12.10
C PHE A 148 0.50 -8.00 -12.57
N LEU A 149 1.24 -8.62 -11.66
CA LEU A 149 2.10 -9.76 -11.98
C LEU A 149 1.30 -10.97 -12.47
N ASP A 150 0.18 -11.30 -11.83
CA ASP A 150 -0.72 -12.37 -12.26
C ASP A 150 -1.19 -12.14 -13.71
N ARG A 151 -1.53 -10.90 -14.08
CA ARG A 151 -1.92 -10.54 -15.45
C ARG A 151 -0.75 -10.69 -16.42
N VAL A 152 0.44 -10.20 -16.06
CA VAL A 152 1.66 -10.31 -16.87
C VAL A 152 1.98 -11.79 -17.13
N PHE A 153 2.05 -12.60 -16.09
CA PHE A 153 2.43 -14.00 -16.25
C PHE A 153 1.34 -14.84 -16.95
N ASN A 154 0.08 -14.55 -16.74
CA ASN A 154 -1.01 -15.19 -17.49
C ASN A 154 -0.97 -14.82 -18.98
N ASN A 155 -0.65 -13.57 -19.31
CA ASN A 155 -0.48 -13.15 -20.71
C ASN A 155 0.77 -13.80 -21.32
N TYR A 156 1.89 -13.79 -20.58
CA TYR A 156 3.13 -14.39 -21.04
C TYR A 156 3.03 -15.90 -21.27
N SER A 157 2.53 -16.65 -20.26
CA SER A 157 2.52 -18.13 -20.31
C SER A 157 1.39 -18.68 -21.18
N ASN A 158 0.20 -18.11 -21.04
CA ASN A 158 -1.05 -18.68 -21.57
C ASN A 158 -1.63 -17.86 -22.73
N ASN A 159 -0.99 -16.79 -23.17
CA ASN A 159 -1.52 -15.80 -24.14
C ASN A 159 -2.92 -15.29 -23.76
N LYS A 160 -3.25 -15.28 -22.46
CA LYS A 160 -4.54 -14.83 -21.97
C LYS A 160 -4.67 -13.32 -22.22
N ALA A 161 -5.80 -12.94 -22.82
CA ALA A 161 -6.08 -11.53 -23.05
C ALA A 161 -6.10 -10.73 -21.73
N VAL A 162 -5.46 -9.57 -21.73
CA VAL A 162 -5.47 -8.65 -20.60
C VAL A 162 -6.77 -7.85 -20.63
N PRO A 163 -7.61 -7.91 -19.60
CA PRO A 163 -8.85 -7.14 -19.55
C PRO A 163 -8.56 -5.64 -19.41
N SER A 164 -9.38 -4.81 -20.04
CA SER A 164 -9.37 -3.37 -19.80
C SER A 164 -9.77 -3.08 -18.34
N ASP A 165 -9.01 -2.24 -17.67
CA ASP A 165 -9.20 -1.88 -16.26
C ASP A 165 -9.15 -0.36 -16.09
N ASP A 166 -10.30 0.25 -16.04
CA ASP A 166 -10.54 1.64 -15.67
C ASP A 166 -11.21 1.78 -14.28
N THR A 167 -11.32 0.68 -13.57
CA THR A 167 -12.11 0.54 -12.33
C THR A 167 -11.67 1.49 -11.24
N TYR A 168 -10.37 1.77 -11.14
CA TYR A 168 -9.82 2.68 -10.14
C TYR A 168 -10.11 4.15 -10.47
N LEU A 169 -10.14 4.53 -11.73
CA LEU A 169 -10.53 5.87 -12.14
C LEU A 169 -12.00 6.10 -11.78
N GLY A 170 -12.29 7.18 -11.08
CA GLY A 170 -13.62 7.43 -10.50
C GLY A 170 -13.90 6.68 -9.18
N TYR A 171 -12.92 5.95 -8.61
CA TYR A 171 -13.05 5.45 -7.24
C TYR A 171 -13.13 6.62 -6.25
N GLY A 172 -12.37 7.71 -6.49
CA GLY A 172 -12.40 8.92 -5.70
C GLY A 172 -13.67 9.77 -5.84
N ASP A 173 -14.44 9.59 -6.91
CA ASP A 173 -15.73 10.28 -7.12
C ASP A 173 -16.89 9.59 -6.42
N LYS A 174 -16.76 8.29 -6.19
CA LYS A 174 -17.76 7.53 -5.44
C LYS A 174 -17.47 7.70 -3.97
N ASP A 175 -18.17 8.68 -3.39
CA ASP A 175 -18.29 8.71 -1.94
C ASP A 175 -18.86 7.36 -1.49
N ILE A 176 -17.98 6.47 -1.05
CA ILE A 176 -18.35 5.18 -0.47
C ILE A 176 -18.84 5.48 0.96
N SER A 177 -19.52 6.61 1.11
CA SER A 177 -19.96 7.16 2.36
C SER A 177 -21.19 6.43 2.87
N GLY A 178 -20.96 5.63 3.85
CA GLY A 178 -21.77 5.73 5.04
C GLY A 178 -21.26 6.97 5.81
N SER A 179 -22.08 7.60 6.64
CA SER A 179 -21.80 8.79 7.41
C SER A 179 -20.62 8.63 8.37
N SER A 180 -19.39 8.58 7.85
CA SER A 180 -18.16 8.48 8.67
C SER A 180 -17.82 9.78 9.39
N GLU A 181 -18.65 10.84 9.20
CA GLU A 181 -18.30 12.15 9.73
C GLU A 181 -18.21 12.23 11.25
N GLY A 182 -19.14 11.60 11.96
CA GLY A 182 -19.15 11.55 13.42
C GLY A 182 -18.36 10.37 14.01
N TYR A 183 -18.22 9.27 13.24
CA TYR A 183 -17.67 8.01 13.72
C TYR A 183 -16.28 8.16 14.33
N TRP A 184 -15.31 8.67 13.55
CA TRP A 184 -13.93 8.77 14.01
C TRP A 184 -13.74 9.66 15.23
N LYS A 185 -14.50 10.75 15.31
CA LYS A 185 -14.46 11.65 16.46
C LYS A 185 -14.97 10.96 17.73
N GLU A 186 -16.06 10.21 17.65
CA GLU A 186 -16.62 9.49 18.79
C GLU A 186 -15.78 8.25 19.13
N TYR A 187 -15.35 7.46 18.13
CA TYR A 187 -14.53 6.26 18.32
C TYR A 187 -13.20 6.53 19.01
N LEU A 188 -12.56 7.66 18.70
CA LEU A 188 -11.28 8.06 19.26
C LEU A 188 -11.39 9.11 20.37
N LYS A 189 -12.62 9.43 20.80
CA LYS A 189 -12.83 10.37 21.91
C LYS A 189 -12.16 9.88 23.19
N ASP A 190 -11.49 10.82 23.88
CA ASP A 190 -10.81 10.58 25.15
C ASP A 190 -9.80 9.40 25.12
N ALA A 191 -9.28 9.06 23.94
CA ALA A 191 -8.29 8.01 23.79
C ALA A 191 -6.89 8.45 24.24
N ASN A 192 -6.06 7.50 24.63
CA ASN A 192 -4.63 7.73 24.80
C ASN A 192 -3.97 7.88 23.42
N TYR A 193 -3.70 9.11 23.00
CA TYR A 193 -3.13 9.40 21.69
C TYR A 193 -1.62 9.13 21.59
N VAL A 194 -0.95 8.85 22.71
CA VAL A 194 0.48 8.56 22.74
C VAL A 194 0.73 7.21 23.39
N LEU A 195 1.41 6.33 22.70
CA LEU A 195 1.86 5.04 23.19
C LEU A 195 3.25 5.18 23.85
N ASN A 196 3.31 5.04 25.18
CA ASN A 196 4.52 5.24 25.99
C ASN A 196 5.38 3.97 26.06
N LEU A 197 5.96 3.58 24.94
CA LEU A 197 6.94 2.48 24.93
C LEU A 197 8.26 2.91 25.61
N PRO A 198 8.91 2.01 26.37
CA PRO A 198 10.21 2.31 26.97
C PRO A 198 11.26 2.55 25.89
N THR A 199 12.03 3.60 26.03
CA THR A 199 13.11 3.95 25.11
C THR A 199 14.40 4.20 25.86
N TYR A 200 15.56 3.92 25.27
CA TYR A 200 16.87 4.19 25.88
C TYR A 200 17.17 5.69 26.08
N LYS A 201 16.58 6.53 25.23
CA LYS A 201 16.75 7.99 25.26
C LYS A 201 15.40 8.66 25.10
N GLN A 202 15.29 9.86 25.62
CA GLN A 202 14.12 10.69 25.35
C GLN A 202 14.00 10.97 23.84
N ARG A 203 12.79 11.01 23.34
CA ARG A 203 12.51 11.35 21.94
C ARG A 203 12.87 12.81 21.70
N GLU A 204 13.60 13.05 20.62
CA GLU A 204 13.94 14.40 20.17
C GLU A 204 12.70 15.05 19.50
N ASN A 205 12.66 16.37 19.50
CA ASN A 205 11.56 17.13 18.86
C ASN A 205 11.52 16.97 17.34
N ARG A 206 12.61 16.50 16.73
CA ARG A 206 12.72 16.23 15.30
C ARG A 206 13.06 14.75 15.07
N GLN A 207 12.25 14.07 14.30
CA GLN A 207 12.53 12.69 13.91
C GLN A 207 13.70 12.63 12.92
N LYS A 208 14.61 11.69 13.12
CA LYS A 208 15.81 11.52 12.27
C LYS A 208 15.58 10.60 11.07
N HIS A 209 14.44 9.94 11.00
CA HIS A 209 14.10 8.94 9.97
C HIS A 209 15.17 7.86 9.77
N VAL A 210 15.86 7.48 10.84
CA VAL A 210 16.80 6.36 10.88
C VAL A 210 16.13 5.21 11.58
N GLY A 211 16.20 4.03 10.99
CA GLY A 211 15.56 2.82 11.50
C GLY A 211 16.43 1.60 11.28
N ASP A 212 16.07 0.51 11.93
CA ASP A 212 16.71 -0.80 11.80
C ASP A 212 15.65 -1.89 11.71
N ARG A 213 16.05 -3.10 11.33
CA ARG A 213 15.17 -4.26 11.15
C ARG A 213 15.64 -5.43 12.00
N VAL A 214 14.70 -6.03 12.72
CA VAL A 214 14.91 -7.28 13.43
C VAL A 214 14.05 -8.36 12.79
N TYR A 215 14.68 -9.46 12.37
CA TYR A 215 14.02 -10.60 11.75
C TYR A 215 13.90 -11.74 12.75
N PHE A 216 12.73 -12.35 12.84
CA PHE A 216 12.51 -13.58 13.58
C PHE A 216 11.51 -14.47 12.85
N LYS A 217 11.53 -15.76 13.14
CA LYS A 217 10.61 -16.73 12.55
C LYS A 217 9.67 -17.28 13.62
N VAL A 218 8.39 -17.31 13.34
CA VAL A 218 7.42 -18.06 14.12
C VAL A 218 7.50 -19.52 13.72
N ASN A 219 7.59 -20.43 14.69
CA ASN A 219 7.62 -21.86 14.45
C ASN A 219 6.39 -22.30 13.67
N HIS A 220 6.56 -23.22 12.71
CA HIS A 220 5.50 -23.74 11.87
C HIS A 220 4.32 -24.32 12.68
N ASP A 221 4.61 -25.08 13.73
CA ASP A 221 3.60 -25.69 14.60
C ASP A 221 2.74 -24.63 15.30
N ILE A 222 3.37 -23.53 15.74
CA ILE A 222 2.67 -22.40 16.34
C ILE A 222 1.76 -21.72 15.30
N LYS A 223 2.28 -21.47 14.11
CA LYS A 223 1.51 -20.92 12.99
C LYS A 223 0.26 -21.77 12.73
N GLN A 224 0.45 -23.08 12.57
CA GLN A 224 -0.63 -24.01 12.28
C GLN A 224 -1.67 -24.07 13.40
N LYS A 225 -1.24 -24.04 14.69
CA LYS A 225 -2.15 -23.95 15.84
C LYS A 225 -2.97 -22.67 15.83
N ILE A 226 -2.37 -21.52 15.49
CA ILE A 226 -3.07 -20.23 15.38
C ILE A 226 -4.10 -20.26 14.25
N GLU A 227 -3.73 -20.76 13.07
CA GLU A 227 -4.63 -20.88 11.92
C GLU A 227 -5.84 -21.77 12.22
N ASN A 228 -5.59 -22.93 12.83
CA ASN A 228 -6.64 -23.85 13.25
C ASN A 228 -7.55 -23.25 14.34
N PHE A 229 -6.97 -22.60 15.33
CA PHE A 229 -7.72 -21.91 16.37
C PHE A 229 -8.60 -20.81 15.78
N ALA A 230 -8.05 -19.96 14.93
CA ALA A 230 -8.77 -18.88 14.26
C ALA A 230 -9.97 -19.42 13.48
N LYS A 231 -9.75 -20.46 12.66
CA LYS A 231 -10.79 -21.11 11.85
C LYS A 231 -11.91 -21.69 12.73
N ASN A 232 -11.54 -22.41 13.81
CA ASN A 232 -12.51 -23.09 14.68
C ASN A 232 -13.36 -22.13 15.53
N HIS A 233 -12.89 -20.89 15.75
CA HIS A 233 -13.57 -19.91 16.58
C HIS A 233 -14.11 -18.71 15.80
N GLY A 234 -14.06 -18.74 14.45
CA GLY A 234 -14.59 -17.67 13.59
C GLY A 234 -13.78 -16.37 13.65
N TYR A 235 -12.48 -16.49 13.86
CA TYR A 235 -11.50 -15.41 13.76
C TYR A 235 -10.65 -15.59 12.49
N THR A 236 -9.94 -14.53 12.10
CA THR A 236 -8.85 -14.63 11.11
C THR A 236 -7.51 -14.75 11.83
N PRO A 237 -6.47 -15.35 11.22
CA PRO A 237 -5.12 -15.34 11.79
C PRO A 237 -4.65 -13.92 12.11
N TYR A 238 -4.95 -12.96 11.24
CA TYR A 238 -4.69 -11.54 11.47
C TYR A 238 -5.24 -11.05 12.81
N MET A 239 -6.51 -11.35 13.13
CA MET A 239 -7.14 -10.93 14.39
C MET A 239 -6.41 -11.48 15.61
N ILE A 240 -5.95 -12.72 15.54
CA ILE A 240 -5.21 -13.36 16.65
C ILE A 240 -3.83 -12.72 16.82
N TYR A 241 -3.06 -12.60 15.74
CA TYR A 241 -1.74 -11.96 15.80
C TYR A 241 -1.83 -10.51 16.26
N TYR A 242 -2.78 -9.75 15.72
CA TYR A 242 -3.03 -8.38 16.14
C TYR A 242 -3.36 -8.29 17.65
N SER A 243 -4.25 -9.15 18.14
CA SER A 243 -4.65 -9.17 19.54
C SER A 243 -3.48 -9.44 20.49
N ILE A 244 -2.61 -10.41 20.12
CA ILE A 244 -1.41 -10.73 20.90
C ILE A 244 -0.44 -9.54 20.86
N PHE A 245 -0.27 -8.92 19.70
CA PHE A 245 0.61 -7.78 19.52
C PHE A 245 0.17 -6.56 20.34
N VAL A 246 -1.11 -6.19 20.31
CA VAL A 246 -1.61 -5.06 21.12
C VAL A 246 -1.54 -5.36 22.62
N LEU A 247 -1.75 -6.61 23.04
CA LEU A 247 -1.56 -7.01 24.43
C LEU A 247 -0.10 -6.85 24.87
N LEU A 248 0.84 -7.25 24.04
CA LEU A 248 2.28 -7.06 24.26
C LEU A 248 2.61 -5.58 24.43
N LEU A 249 2.15 -4.73 23.50
CA LEU A 249 2.37 -3.29 23.56
C LEU A 249 1.78 -2.67 24.83
N GLY A 250 0.55 -3.03 25.18
CA GLY A 250 -0.10 -2.55 26.40
C GLY A 250 0.68 -2.92 27.68
N ARG A 251 1.29 -4.11 27.71
CA ARG A 251 2.15 -4.54 28.83
C ARG A 251 3.45 -3.74 28.90
N TYR A 252 4.13 -3.54 27.75
CA TYR A 252 5.37 -2.73 27.72
C TYR A 252 5.12 -1.25 28.02
N ALA A 253 4.03 -0.69 27.51
CA ALA A 253 3.66 0.70 27.73
C ALA A 253 3.01 0.95 29.10
N ASN A 254 2.62 -0.10 29.84
CA ASN A 254 1.79 -0.02 31.04
C ASN A 254 0.50 0.80 30.80
N GLN A 255 -0.15 0.58 29.65
CA GLN A 255 -1.36 1.29 29.24
C GLN A 255 -2.48 0.30 28.94
N LYS A 256 -3.72 0.66 29.34
CA LYS A 256 -4.92 -0.14 29.06
C LYS A 256 -5.70 0.32 27.85
N ASP A 257 -5.43 1.49 27.32
CA ASP A 257 -6.06 2.09 26.13
C ASP A 257 -4.95 2.46 25.14
N ILE A 258 -4.90 1.77 24.01
CA ILE A 258 -3.85 1.94 23.00
C ILE A 258 -4.43 2.01 21.60
N ILE A 259 -3.79 2.81 20.75
CA ILE A 259 -4.11 2.92 19.34
C ILE A 259 -2.94 2.34 18.54
N VAL A 260 -3.24 1.38 17.66
CA VAL A 260 -2.28 0.82 16.71
C VAL A 260 -2.84 0.99 15.32
N GLY A 261 -2.04 1.56 14.43
CA GLY A 261 -2.38 1.61 13.02
C GLY A 261 -2.29 0.25 12.37
N THR A 262 -3.13 -0.01 11.40
CA THR A 262 -3.02 -1.21 10.57
C THR A 262 -3.32 -0.88 9.12
N LEU A 263 -2.71 -1.65 8.23
CA LEU A 263 -2.88 -1.51 6.80
C LEU A 263 -3.95 -2.49 6.32
N PHE A 264 -4.97 -1.97 5.64
CA PHE A 264 -5.99 -2.76 4.99
C PHE A 264 -5.91 -2.60 3.47
N ALA A 265 -6.14 -3.70 2.73
CA ALA A 265 -6.21 -3.65 1.27
C ALA A 265 -7.40 -2.82 0.77
N ASN A 266 -8.41 -2.56 1.62
CA ASN A 266 -9.56 -1.69 1.39
C ASN A 266 -10.38 -2.00 0.12
N ARG A 267 -10.43 -3.28 -0.26
CA ARG A 267 -11.13 -3.78 -1.44
C ARG A 267 -12.46 -4.44 -1.04
N LEU A 268 -13.36 -3.63 -0.51
CA LEU A 268 -14.63 -4.10 0.09
C LEU A 268 -15.67 -4.61 -0.91
N ARG A 269 -15.44 -4.46 -2.21
CA ARG A 269 -16.33 -4.93 -3.27
C ARG A 269 -15.59 -5.83 -4.24
N GLN A 270 -16.24 -6.88 -4.72
CA GLN A 270 -15.66 -7.89 -5.62
C GLN A 270 -14.96 -7.27 -6.84
N LYS A 271 -15.56 -6.25 -7.46
CA LYS A 271 -14.98 -5.58 -8.63
C LYS A 271 -13.62 -4.90 -8.39
N PHE A 272 -13.27 -4.63 -7.12
CA PHE A 272 -11.98 -4.04 -6.78
C PHE A 272 -10.89 -5.08 -6.50
N MET A 273 -11.27 -6.35 -6.34
CA MET A 273 -10.31 -7.42 -6.04
C MET A 273 -9.31 -7.64 -7.17
N ASP A 274 -9.79 -7.54 -8.42
CA ASP A 274 -8.97 -7.75 -9.62
C ASP A 274 -8.54 -6.45 -10.31
N SER A 275 -8.74 -5.29 -9.67
CA SER A 275 -8.38 -3.99 -10.21
C SER A 275 -7.04 -3.51 -9.67
N ILE A 276 -6.32 -2.72 -10.47
CA ILE A 276 -5.04 -2.11 -10.12
C ILE A 276 -5.27 -0.66 -9.69
N GLY A 277 -4.62 -0.24 -8.58
CA GLY A 277 -4.70 1.11 -8.05
C GLY A 277 -4.18 1.21 -6.60
N TYR A 278 -4.20 2.39 -6.03
CA TYR A 278 -3.83 2.63 -4.63
C TYR A 278 -5.08 2.63 -3.73
N TYR A 279 -5.55 1.45 -3.35
CA TYR A 279 -6.71 1.25 -2.47
C TYR A 279 -6.35 1.21 -0.99
N ALA A 280 -5.12 0.75 -0.68
CA ALA A 280 -4.69 0.50 0.69
C ALA A 280 -4.93 1.70 1.61
N ALA A 281 -5.47 1.42 2.79
CA ALA A 281 -5.76 2.43 3.80
C ALA A 281 -5.09 2.07 5.13
N THR A 282 -4.41 3.05 5.73
CA THR A 282 -3.94 2.96 7.11
C THR A 282 -5.02 3.48 8.03
N LEU A 283 -5.51 2.61 8.93
CA LEU A 283 -6.59 2.94 9.85
C LEU A 283 -6.15 2.75 11.31
N PRO A 284 -6.50 3.66 12.23
CA PRO A 284 -6.22 3.51 13.65
C PRO A 284 -7.23 2.56 14.28
N ILE A 285 -6.75 1.50 14.94
CA ILE A 285 -7.58 0.61 15.75
C ILE A 285 -7.29 0.88 17.23
N ARG A 286 -8.33 1.28 17.98
CA ARG A 286 -8.27 1.48 19.42
C ARG A 286 -8.62 0.17 20.11
N THR A 287 -7.79 -0.22 21.08
CA THR A 287 -8.03 -1.39 21.94
C THR A 287 -7.99 -0.97 23.39
N ILE A 288 -9.06 -1.28 24.15
CA ILE A 288 -9.17 -0.97 25.58
C ILE A 288 -9.20 -2.30 26.35
N PHE A 289 -8.27 -2.47 27.27
CA PHE A 289 -8.19 -3.66 28.12
C PHE A 289 -9.01 -3.45 29.39
N GLY A 290 -10.12 -4.17 29.51
CA GLY A 290 -10.91 -4.20 30.72
C GLY A 290 -10.18 -4.91 31.88
N GLU A 291 -10.55 -4.64 33.12
CA GLU A 291 -9.93 -5.24 34.32
C GLU A 291 -10.06 -6.77 34.38
N LYS A 292 -11.14 -7.30 33.85
CA LYS A 292 -11.43 -8.75 33.78
C LYS A 292 -11.24 -9.31 32.34
N ALA A 293 -10.40 -8.67 31.52
CA ALA A 293 -10.19 -9.10 30.15
C ALA A 293 -9.59 -10.51 30.10
N THR A 294 -10.20 -11.35 29.30
CA THR A 294 -9.70 -12.68 28.89
C THR A 294 -9.27 -12.64 27.44
N PHE A 295 -8.53 -13.63 26.97
CA PHE A 295 -8.23 -13.73 25.53
C PHE A 295 -9.49 -13.77 24.67
N LYS A 296 -10.54 -14.45 25.13
CA LYS A 296 -11.81 -14.52 24.40
C LYS A 296 -12.46 -13.14 24.26
N THR A 297 -12.52 -12.35 25.34
CA THR A 297 -13.07 -10.99 25.27
C THR A 297 -12.22 -10.11 24.37
N LEU A 298 -10.88 -10.16 24.50
CA LEU A 298 -9.97 -9.40 23.65
C LEU A 298 -10.15 -9.74 22.16
N PHE A 299 -10.22 -11.02 21.79
CA PHE A 299 -10.41 -11.43 20.40
C PHE A 299 -11.75 -10.95 19.83
N ASN A 300 -12.81 -11.00 20.64
CA ASN A 300 -14.12 -10.50 20.23
C ASN A 300 -14.14 -8.98 20.04
N ASP A 301 -13.52 -8.24 20.97
CA ASP A 301 -13.44 -6.78 20.91
C ASP A 301 -12.60 -6.34 19.69
N VAL A 302 -11.47 -6.99 19.47
CA VAL A 302 -10.63 -6.74 18.28
C VAL A 302 -11.40 -7.06 16.99
N LYS A 303 -12.10 -8.20 16.92
CA LYS A 303 -12.93 -8.56 15.76
C LYS A 303 -13.98 -7.49 15.48
N LYS A 304 -14.71 -7.06 16.53
CA LYS A 304 -15.72 -6.01 16.40
C LYS A 304 -15.09 -4.70 15.92
N ASN A 305 -14.01 -4.24 16.55
CA ASN A 305 -13.34 -2.99 16.18
C ASN A 305 -12.83 -3.00 14.74
N ILE A 306 -12.28 -4.12 14.27
CA ILE A 306 -11.82 -4.26 12.89
C ILE A 306 -12.99 -4.12 11.91
N ILE A 307 -14.11 -4.80 12.17
CA ILE A 307 -15.30 -4.74 11.31
C ILE A 307 -15.86 -3.32 11.27
N ASP A 308 -15.99 -2.67 12.42
CA ASP A 308 -16.50 -1.31 12.55
C ASP A 308 -15.60 -0.30 11.81
N VAL A 309 -14.28 -0.39 12.01
CA VAL A 309 -13.27 0.46 11.36
C VAL A 309 -13.26 0.28 9.85
N LEU A 310 -13.39 -0.96 9.35
CA LEU A 310 -13.47 -1.24 7.92
C LEU A 310 -14.72 -0.63 7.29
N GLY A 311 -15.84 -0.59 8.00
CA GLY A 311 -17.06 0.09 7.56
C GLY A 311 -16.88 1.61 7.33
N HIS A 312 -15.79 2.20 7.89
CA HIS A 312 -15.49 3.63 7.83
C HIS A 312 -14.12 3.93 7.18
N SER A 313 -13.63 3.01 6.33
CA SER A 313 -12.30 3.08 5.70
C SER A 313 -12.18 4.03 4.51
N ASN A 314 -13.23 4.79 4.20
CA ASN A 314 -13.27 5.79 3.12
C ASN A 314 -12.49 7.07 3.43
N LYS A 315 -11.95 7.22 4.64
CA LYS A 315 -11.14 8.36 5.06
C LYS A 315 -9.66 7.96 5.15
N SER A 316 -8.78 8.85 4.72
CA SER A 316 -7.34 8.68 4.96
C SER A 316 -7.00 8.95 6.43
N LEU A 317 -5.84 8.46 6.87
CA LEU A 317 -5.36 8.72 8.23
C LEU A 317 -5.24 10.22 8.52
N ASP A 318 -4.81 11.04 7.55
CA ASP A 318 -4.69 12.49 7.71
C ASP A 318 -6.04 13.17 7.89
N GLU A 319 -7.06 12.71 7.16
CA GLU A 319 -8.44 13.21 7.34
C GLU A 319 -8.97 12.84 8.73
N ILE A 320 -8.67 11.61 9.20
CA ILE A 320 -9.03 11.15 10.55
C ILE A 320 -8.33 12.03 11.60
N VAL A 321 -7.02 12.25 11.47
CA VAL A 321 -6.23 13.13 12.36
C VAL A 321 -6.81 14.53 12.40
N LYS A 322 -7.13 15.11 11.25
CA LYS A 322 -7.76 16.45 11.18
C LYS A 322 -9.12 16.49 11.90
N LYS A 323 -9.92 15.43 11.78
CA LYS A 323 -11.26 15.34 12.38
C LYS A 323 -11.21 15.15 13.89
N VAL A 324 -10.34 14.27 14.36
CA VAL A 324 -10.13 13.95 15.79
C VAL A 324 -9.41 15.10 16.51
N ASN A 325 -8.51 15.78 15.79
CA ASN A 325 -7.68 16.87 16.28
C ASN A 325 -6.97 16.54 17.61
N PRO A 326 -6.16 15.45 17.66
CA PRO A 326 -5.46 15.08 18.89
C PRO A 326 -4.45 16.17 19.30
N PRO A 327 -4.06 16.25 20.58
CA PRO A 327 -2.99 17.15 21.03
C PRO A 327 -1.73 16.96 20.19
N ARG A 328 -1.13 18.06 19.72
CA ARG A 328 0.06 18.01 18.90
C ARG A 328 1.31 17.91 19.76
N ASP A 329 2.10 16.87 19.48
CA ASP A 329 3.44 16.68 20.02
C ASP A 329 4.37 16.28 18.87
N THR A 330 5.33 17.13 18.54
CA THR A 330 6.25 16.91 17.41
C THR A 330 7.17 15.70 17.56
N ARG A 331 7.24 15.13 18.77
CA ARG A 331 8.00 13.91 19.07
C ARG A 331 7.30 12.64 18.59
N TYR A 332 5.99 12.71 18.29
CA TYR A 332 5.18 11.55 17.94
C TYR A 332 4.35 11.80 16.67
N ASN A 333 4.17 10.76 15.89
CA ASN A 333 3.15 10.79 14.85
C ASN A 333 1.76 10.82 15.50
N PRO A 334 0.84 11.70 15.06
CA PRO A 334 -0.48 11.78 15.65
C PRO A 334 -1.25 10.47 15.44
N LEU A 335 -1.99 10.02 16.45
CA LEU A 335 -2.79 8.80 16.52
C LEU A 335 -1.99 7.48 16.37
N VAL A 336 -1.08 7.37 15.41
CA VAL A 336 -0.43 6.11 15.05
C VAL A 336 1.09 6.22 15.20
N GLN A 337 1.64 5.65 16.28
CA GLN A 337 3.09 5.53 16.49
C GLN A 337 3.62 4.14 16.21
N VAL A 338 2.74 3.15 16.15
CA VAL A 338 3.06 1.75 15.83
C VAL A 338 2.10 1.28 14.75
N LEU A 339 2.65 0.65 13.73
CA LEU A 339 1.90 0.06 12.63
C LEU A 339 2.02 -1.47 12.68
N PHE A 340 0.89 -2.16 12.64
CA PHE A 340 0.83 -3.61 12.47
C PHE A 340 0.43 -3.94 11.03
N VAL A 341 1.31 -4.65 10.33
CA VAL A 341 1.05 -5.09 8.95
C VAL A 341 1.10 -6.61 8.89
N TYR A 342 0.04 -7.21 8.38
CA TYR A 342 -0.05 -8.65 8.14
C TYR A 342 -0.15 -8.90 6.64
N GLN A 343 0.94 -9.38 6.08
CA GLN A 343 1.04 -9.69 4.66
C GLN A 343 0.68 -11.15 4.43
N ASN A 344 -0.42 -11.38 3.72
CA ASN A 344 -0.88 -12.70 3.30
C ASN A 344 -0.94 -12.84 1.76
N VAL A 345 -0.31 -11.90 1.06
CA VAL A 345 -0.18 -11.96 -0.39
C VAL A 345 1.00 -12.87 -0.71
N HIS A 346 0.73 -14.02 -1.29
CA HIS A 346 1.74 -14.94 -1.79
C HIS A 346 1.94 -14.68 -3.28
N PHE A 347 3.16 -14.41 -3.68
CA PHE A 347 3.57 -14.42 -5.09
C PHE A 347 3.96 -15.87 -5.39
N GLU A 348 3.12 -16.59 -6.12
CA GLU A 348 3.47 -17.90 -6.68
C GLU A 348 4.29 -17.63 -7.95
N GLY A 349 5.57 -18.06 -7.91
CA GLY A 349 6.48 -17.97 -9.04
C GLY A 349 6.37 -19.17 -9.95
#